data_522b617800b0957efa417a43002bd7b9
#
_entry.id   522b617800b0957efa417a43002bd7b9
#
_cell.length_a   1.000
_cell.length_b   1.000
_cell.length_c   1.000
_cell.angle_alpha   90.00
_cell.angle_beta   90.00
_cell.angle_gamma   90.00
#
_symmetry.space_group_name_H-M   'P 1'
#
loop_
_entity.id
_entity.type
_entity.pdbx_description
1 polymer ?
#
loop_
_entity_poly.entity_id
_entity_poly.type
_entity_poly.pdbx_seq_one_letter_code
_entity_poly.pdbx_strand_id
1 'polypeptide(L)'
;MADKIKILFDSFHLYHLPQFDPVIDLLSKDDRFQIFHSTAAVNKKEERELCLNILATKPGTMIYSESEEERAKMMKELDLDFFVCGWSRYELDEYISEKTLAGMIYHGIGVKPSYWRDNHPRLNIRFVEGIYRMDQLRSHGVDKELVLTGFTKLDPLFSQNPSFDEKLAQSLGLDPSKKTILFAPTFYPSSLERFGMKLGEYTQNYNVILKPHMWTYFLDKFGEYNLVPQRNLAYDLAEKFSHIKLLGPEVYNITPYYKISD
;
A
#
# COMPACT_ATOMS: atom_id res chain seq x y z
N MET A 1 13.93 -22.23 -25.29
CA MET A 1 13.96 -21.55 -23.97
C MET A 1 12.67 -21.95 -23.27
N ALA A 2 12.72 -22.26 -21.99
CA ALA A 2 11.48 -22.50 -21.24
C ALA A 2 10.63 -21.22 -21.21
N ASP A 3 9.32 -21.35 -21.28
CA ASP A 3 8.41 -20.22 -21.17
C ASP A 3 8.58 -19.55 -19.81
N LYS A 4 8.56 -18.21 -19.78
CA LYS A 4 8.66 -17.45 -18.54
C LYS A 4 7.36 -17.56 -17.73
N ILE A 5 7.50 -17.61 -16.41
CA ILE A 5 6.37 -17.56 -15.48
C ILE A 5 5.82 -16.13 -15.49
N LYS A 6 4.58 -15.97 -15.90
CA LYS A 6 3.88 -14.68 -16.01
C LYS A 6 3.20 -14.34 -14.69
N ILE A 7 3.66 -13.28 -14.02
CA ILE A 7 3.10 -12.80 -12.75
C ILE A 7 2.57 -11.39 -12.92
N LEU A 8 1.34 -11.13 -12.49
CA LEU A 8 0.75 -9.80 -12.44
C LEU A 8 0.51 -9.37 -11.00
N PHE A 9 1.01 -8.18 -10.64
CA PHE A 9 0.73 -7.49 -9.38
C PHE A 9 -0.34 -6.42 -9.62
N ASP A 10 -1.54 -6.64 -9.06
CA ASP A 10 -2.63 -5.68 -9.18
C ASP A 10 -2.71 -4.75 -7.97
N SER A 11 -2.17 -3.54 -8.14
CA SER A 11 -2.28 -2.45 -7.19
C SER A 11 -3.62 -1.75 -7.39
N PHE A 12 -4.72 -2.41 -7.01
CA PHE A 12 -6.07 -1.85 -7.14
C PHE A 12 -6.12 -0.42 -6.59
N HIS A 13 -5.56 -0.20 -5.40
CA HIS A 13 -5.27 1.11 -4.84
C HIS A 13 -3.76 1.31 -4.69
N LEU A 14 -3.31 2.54 -4.78
CA LEU A 14 -1.88 2.85 -4.66
C LEU A 14 -1.26 2.35 -3.34
N TYR A 15 -2.02 2.32 -2.24
CA TYR A 15 -1.53 1.81 -0.95
C TYR A 15 -1.33 0.28 -0.91
N HIS A 16 -1.70 -0.45 -1.98
CA HIS A 16 -1.36 -1.87 -2.11
C HIS A 16 0.08 -2.08 -2.61
N LEU A 17 0.64 -1.12 -3.35
CA LEU A 17 1.95 -1.26 -3.98
C LEU A 17 3.11 -1.48 -3.00
N PRO A 18 3.18 -0.81 -1.82
CA PRO A 18 4.32 -0.97 -0.92
C PRO A 18 4.59 -2.41 -0.46
N GLN A 19 3.57 -3.28 -0.44
CA GLN A 19 3.72 -4.68 -0.08
C GLN A 19 4.31 -5.49 -1.23
N PHE A 20 4.09 -5.04 -2.46
CA PHE A 20 4.57 -5.70 -3.67
C PHE A 20 5.99 -5.29 -4.02
N ASP A 21 6.40 -4.06 -3.72
CA ASP A 21 7.70 -3.50 -4.08
C ASP A 21 8.89 -4.44 -3.79
N PRO A 22 9.09 -4.98 -2.59
CA PRO A 22 10.22 -5.85 -2.31
C PRO A 22 10.18 -7.17 -3.09
N VAL A 23 8.98 -7.68 -3.35
CA VAL A 23 8.77 -8.92 -4.13
C VAL A 23 9.06 -8.66 -5.61
N ILE A 24 8.57 -7.55 -6.15
CA ILE A 24 8.82 -7.11 -7.52
C ILE A 24 10.33 -6.93 -7.75
N ASP A 25 11.00 -6.22 -6.82
CA ASP A 25 12.44 -5.96 -6.88
C ASP A 25 13.27 -7.26 -6.86
N LEU A 26 12.81 -8.27 -6.13
CA LEU A 26 13.45 -9.58 -6.08
C LEU A 26 13.23 -10.37 -7.38
N LEU A 27 11.97 -10.49 -7.81
CA LEU A 27 11.61 -11.28 -8.98
C LEU A 27 12.12 -10.66 -10.29
N SER A 28 12.27 -9.34 -10.36
CA SER A 28 12.81 -8.65 -11.55
C SER A 28 14.26 -9.01 -11.86
N LYS A 29 14.99 -9.57 -10.91
CA LYS A 29 16.38 -10.02 -11.07
C LYS A 29 16.49 -11.47 -11.54
N ASP A 30 15.38 -12.17 -11.71
CA ASP A 30 15.33 -13.57 -12.11
C ASP A 30 14.66 -13.70 -13.48
N ASP A 31 15.43 -14.12 -14.46
CA ASP A 31 15.01 -14.22 -15.87
C ASP A 31 13.88 -15.23 -16.12
N ARG A 32 13.55 -16.07 -15.12
CA ARG A 32 12.43 -17.00 -15.21
C ARG A 32 11.08 -16.29 -15.15
N PHE A 33 11.02 -15.06 -14.65
CA PHE A 33 9.77 -14.32 -14.46
C PHE A 33 9.55 -13.26 -15.54
N GLN A 34 8.29 -13.10 -15.90
CA GLN A 34 7.78 -11.94 -16.66
C GLN A 34 6.75 -11.23 -15.78
N ILE A 35 7.09 -9.99 -15.39
CA ILE A 35 6.30 -9.21 -14.44
C ILE A 35 5.37 -8.27 -15.18
N PHE A 36 4.13 -8.21 -14.72
CA PHE A 36 3.11 -7.27 -15.16
C PHE A 36 2.58 -6.48 -13.96
N HIS A 37 2.14 -5.26 -14.21
CA HIS A 37 1.53 -4.36 -13.23
C HIS A 37 0.19 -3.87 -13.71
N SER A 38 -0.75 -3.65 -12.79
CA SER A 38 -2.02 -3.03 -13.10
C SER A 38 -2.53 -2.18 -11.94
N THR A 39 -3.43 -1.25 -12.23
CA THR A 39 -4.21 -0.48 -11.26
C THR A 39 -5.64 -0.32 -11.74
N ALA A 40 -6.60 -0.19 -10.81
CA ALA A 40 -8.01 -0.17 -11.16
C ALA A 40 -8.43 1.12 -11.90
N ALA A 41 -9.18 0.94 -12.97
CA ALA A 41 -9.74 2.05 -13.75
C ALA A 41 -10.84 2.82 -12.99
N VAL A 42 -11.52 2.15 -12.04
CA VAL A 42 -12.63 2.73 -11.25
C VAL A 42 -12.18 3.72 -10.17
N ASN A 43 -10.89 3.81 -9.87
CA ASN A 43 -10.39 4.75 -8.87
C ASN A 43 -10.52 6.20 -9.32
N LYS A 44 -10.51 7.13 -8.36
CA LYS A 44 -10.45 8.56 -8.64
C LYS A 44 -9.31 8.87 -9.60
N LYS A 45 -9.54 9.77 -10.54
CA LYS A 45 -8.59 10.11 -11.59
C LYS A 45 -7.20 10.45 -11.04
N GLU A 46 -7.16 11.27 -9.99
CA GLU A 46 -5.92 11.74 -9.37
C GLU A 46 -5.14 10.57 -8.72
N GLU A 47 -5.82 9.65 -8.03
CA GLU A 47 -5.18 8.44 -7.48
C GLU A 47 -4.65 7.54 -8.59
N ARG A 48 -5.47 7.35 -9.63
CA ARG A 48 -5.15 6.49 -10.77
C ARG A 48 -3.94 7.00 -11.54
N GLU A 49 -3.92 8.28 -11.91
CA GLU A 49 -2.80 8.91 -12.61
C GLU A 49 -1.50 8.83 -11.80
N LEU A 50 -1.59 9.08 -10.50
CA LEU A 50 -0.43 8.95 -9.61
C LEU A 50 0.06 7.50 -9.56
N CYS A 51 -0.84 6.53 -9.45
CA CYS A 51 -0.49 5.11 -9.45
C CYS A 51 0.19 4.71 -10.77
N LEU A 52 -0.35 5.11 -11.90
CA LEU A 52 0.22 4.84 -13.21
C LEU A 52 1.63 5.44 -13.37
N ASN A 53 1.83 6.68 -12.92
CA ASN A 53 3.13 7.33 -12.96
C ASN A 53 4.17 6.58 -12.10
N ILE A 54 3.78 6.09 -10.94
CA ILE A 54 4.66 5.30 -10.08
C ILE A 54 4.93 3.92 -10.69
N LEU A 55 3.91 3.22 -11.18
CA LEU A 55 4.07 1.91 -11.82
C LEU A 55 4.94 1.97 -13.08
N ALA A 56 4.91 3.06 -13.82
CA ALA A 56 5.79 3.27 -14.98
C ALA A 56 7.29 3.30 -14.61
N THR A 57 7.63 3.53 -13.35
CA THR A 57 9.03 3.47 -12.87
C THR A 57 9.46 2.08 -12.39
N LYS A 58 8.52 1.12 -12.32
CA LYS A 58 8.80 -0.24 -11.83
C LYS A 58 9.24 -1.17 -12.94
N PRO A 59 10.06 -2.19 -12.62
CA PRO A 59 10.38 -3.24 -13.58
C PRO A 59 9.11 -4.00 -13.99
N GLY A 60 8.92 -4.26 -15.28
CA GLY A 60 7.80 -5.04 -15.81
C GLY A 60 6.98 -4.28 -16.85
N THR A 61 5.87 -4.88 -17.26
CA THR A 61 4.96 -4.31 -18.26
C THR A 61 3.67 -3.86 -17.59
N MET A 62 3.25 -2.63 -17.85
CA MET A 62 2.01 -2.10 -17.31
C MET A 62 0.82 -2.50 -18.21
N ILE A 63 -0.24 -3.01 -17.56
CA ILE A 63 -1.53 -3.33 -18.16
C ILE A 63 -2.54 -2.33 -17.64
N TYR A 64 -3.10 -1.54 -18.53
CA TYR A 64 -4.01 -0.47 -18.15
C TYR A 64 -5.03 -0.18 -19.26
N SER A 65 -6.24 0.16 -18.85
CA SER A 65 -7.31 0.75 -19.68
C SER A 65 -8.07 1.79 -18.86
N GLU A 66 -8.73 2.74 -19.53
CA GLU A 66 -9.68 3.67 -18.90
C GLU A 66 -10.99 2.98 -18.50
N SER A 67 -11.28 1.81 -19.05
CA SER A 67 -12.43 0.96 -18.72
C SER A 67 -11.98 -0.23 -17.88
N GLU A 68 -12.68 -0.48 -16.77
CA GLU A 68 -12.40 -1.64 -15.92
C GLU A 68 -12.71 -2.96 -16.65
N GLU A 69 -13.76 -2.99 -17.48
CA GLU A 69 -14.10 -4.14 -18.32
C GLU A 69 -12.98 -4.48 -19.31
N GLU A 70 -12.48 -3.47 -20.03
CA GLU A 70 -11.37 -3.67 -20.96
C GLU A 70 -10.08 -4.06 -20.24
N ARG A 71 -9.80 -3.47 -19.07
CA ARG A 71 -8.67 -3.85 -18.23
C ARG A 71 -8.75 -5.32 -17.82
N ALA A 72 -9.91 -5.76 -17.34
CA ALA A 72 -10.14 -7.16 -16.96
C ALA A 72 -9.91 -8.11 -18.15
N LYS A 73 -10.44 -7.77 -19.32
CA LYS A 73 -10.23 -8.54 -20.56
C LYS A 73 -8.75 -8.63 -20.92
N MET A 74 -8.02 -7.50 -20.93
CA MET A 74 -6.57 -7.48 -21.20
C MET A 74 -5.81 -8.38 -20.22
N MET A 75 -6.14 -8.36 -18.95
CA MET A 75 -5.50 -9.20 -17.93
C MET A 75 -5.78 -10.69 -18.17
N LYS A 76 -7.01 -11.03 -18.51
CA LYS A 76 -7.42 -12.41 -18.81
C LYS A 76 -6.72 -12.97 -20.05
N GLU A 77 -6.54 -12.14 -21.09
CA GLU A 77 -5.85 -12.49 -22.33
C GLU A 77 -4.34 -12.71 -22.16
N LEU A 78 -3.72 -12.19 -21.09
CA LEU A 78 -2.32 -12.47 -20.79
C LEU A 78 -2.04 -13.94 -20.47
N ASP A 79 -3.08 -14.67 -20.06
CA ASP A 79 -2.97 -16.07 -19.67
C ASP A 79 -1.88 -16.27 -18.62
N LEU A 80 -2.07 -15.60 -17.47
CA LEU A 80 -1.12 -15.52 -16.37
C LEU A 80 -0.96 -16.87 -15.66
N ASP A 81 0.25 -17.16 -15.18
CA ASP A 81 0.50 -18.25 -14.24
C ASP A 81 0.10 -17.84 -12.82
N PHE A 82 0.38 -16.59 -12.43
CA PHE A 82 0.10 -16.10 -11.09
C PHE A 82 -0.44 -14.67 -11.08
N PHE A 83 -1.48 -14.44 -10.28
CA PHE A 83 -2.08 -13.12 -10.03
C PHE A 83 -1.92 -12.76 -8.55
N VAL A 84 -1.40 -11.57 -8.26
CA VAL A 84 -1.19 -11.08 -6.89
C VAL A 84 -2.05 -9.86 -6.63
N CYS A 85 -2.84 -9.90 -5.54
CA CYS A 85 -3.68 -8.79 -5.11
C CYS A 85 -3.41 -8.39 -3.65
N GLY A 86 -3.84 -7.18 -3.29
CA GLY A 86 -3.73 -6.63 -1.92
C GLY A 86 -4.99 -6.80 -1.07
N TRP A 87 -6.08 -7.29 -1.64
CA TRP A 87 -7.34 -7.59 -0.97
C TRP A 87 -8.15 -8.63 -1.74
N SER A 88 -9.21 -9.18 -1.13
CA SER A 88 -9.99 -10.32 -1.64
C SER A 88 -11.38 -9.95 -2.19
N ARG A 89 -11.56 -8.70 -2.63
CA ARG A 89 -12.86 -8.18 -3.10
C ARG A 89 -13.02 -8.18 -4.62
N TYR A 90 -12.24 -9.00 -5.30
CA TYR A 90 -12.33 -9.14 -6.75
C TYR A 90 -13.33 -10.20 -7.17
N GLU A 91 -13.99 -9.96 -8.27
CA GLU A 91 -14.61 -10.99 -9.08
C GLU A 91 -13.53 -11.63 -9.97
N LEU A 92 -12.66 -12.44 -9.36
CA LEU A 92 -11.43 -12.94 -9.98
C LEU A 92 -11.65 -13.63 -11.33
N ASP A 93 -12.81 -14.27 -11.53
CA ASP A 93 -13.15 -14.94 -12.78
C ASP A 93 -13.30 -13.99 -13.98
N GLU A 94 -13.47 -12.68 -13.73
CA GLU A 94 -13.47 -11.66 -14.78
C GLU A 94 -12.05 -11.33 -15.23
N TYR A 95 -11.07 -11.37 -14.32
CA TYR A 95 -9.70 -10.90 -14.54
C TYR A 95 -8.70 -11.97 -14.93
N ILE A 96 -8.93 -13.22 -14.52
CA ILE A 96 -7.96 -14.30 -14.69
C ILE A 96 -8.60 -15.56 -15.30
N SER A 97 -7.78 -16.34 -16.01
CA SER A 97 -8.20 -17.62 -16.57
C SER A 97 -8.32 -18.71 -15.47
N GLU A 98 -9.00 -19.81 -15.76
CA GLU A 98 -9.20 -20.89 -14.78
C GLU A 98 -7.89 -21.51 -14.27
N LYS A 99 -6.85 -21.53 -15.10
CA LYS A 99 -5.54 -22.09 -14.74
C LYS A 99 -4.69 -21.14 -13.88
N THR A 100 -4.98 -19.84 -13.87
CA THR A 100 -4.21 -18.85 -13.14
C THR A 100 -4.36 -19.06 -11.64
N LEU A 101 -3.25 -19.20 -10.92
CA LEU A 101 -3.26 -19.17 -9.45
C LEU A 101 -3.39 -17.72 -8.96
N ALA A 102 -4.24 -17.51 -7.94
CA ALA A 102 -4.39 -16.20 -7.31
C ALA A 102 -3.84 -16.21 -5.89
N GLY A 103 -2.98 -15.25 -5.60
CA GLY A 103 -2.40 -15.03 -4.28
C GLY A 103 -2.71 -13.65 -3.72
N MET A 104 -2.82 -13.54 -2.40
CA MET A 104 -3.04 -12.29 -1.72
C MET A 104 -1.91 -11.97 -0.75
N ILE A 105 -1.35 -10.76 -0.86
CA ILE A 105 -0.47 -10.15 0.12
C ILE A 105 -1.25 -9.06 0.83
N TYR A 106 -1.42 -9.18 2.16
CA TYR A 106 -2.20 -8.19 2.92
C TYR A 106 -1.56 -6.80 2.89
N HIS A 107 -2.39 -5.77 2.67
CA HIS A 107 -1.92 -4.38 2.62
C HIS A 107 -1.77 -3.71 4.00
N GLY A 108 -2.07 -4.42 5.07
CA GLY A 108 -1.94 -3.92 6.43
C GLY A 108 -1.92 -5.02 7.47
N ILE A 109 -1.24 -4.75 8.58
CA ILE A 109 -1.26 -5.55 9.79
C ILE A 109 -2.44 -5.09 10.65
N GLY A 110 -3.28 -6.00 11.10
CA GLY A 110 -4.39 -5.62 11.98
C GLY A 110 -5.48 -6.68 12.07
N VAL A 111 -6.50 -6.38 12.86
CA VAL A 111 -7.58 -7.30 13.21
C VAL A 111 -8.92 -6.90 12.57
N LYS A 112 -8.88 -6.48 11.31
CA LYS A 112 -10.11 -6.09 10.59
C LYS A 112 -10.92 -7.32 10.19
N PRO A 113 -12.24 -7.38 10.49
CA PRO A 113 -13.10 -8.49 10.07
C PRO A 113 -13.10 -8.77 8.57
N SER A 114 -12.87 -7.77 7.73
CA SER A 114 -12.75 -7.94 6.28
C SER A 114 -11.62 -8.90 5.87
N TYR A 115 -10.59 -9.08 6.70
CA TYR A 115 -9.48 -9.98 6.38
C TYR A 115 -9.84 -11.46 6.33
N TRP A 116 -10.93 -11.88 7.00
CA TRP A 116 -11.41 -13.25 6.95
C TRP A 116 -12.82 -13.40 6.33
N ARG A 117 -13.66 -12.34 6.36
CA ARG A 117 -14.99 -12.36 5.73
C ARG A 117 -14.91 -12.35 4.22
N ASP A 118 -13.99 -11.56 3.67
CA ASP A 118 -13.80 -11.41 2.23
C ASP A 118 -12.94 -12.59 1.72
N ASN A 119 -13.54 -13.78 1.62
CA ASN A 119 -12.86 -15.02 1.23
C ASN A 119 -13.35 -15.50 -0.14
N HIS A 120 -12.76 -14.95 -1.21
CA HIS A 120 -13.14 -15.32 -2.58
C HIS A 120 -12.72 -16.76 -2.90
N PRO A 121 -13.59 -17.60 -3.54
CA PRO A 121 -13.30 -19.00 -3.83
C PRO A 121 -12.04 -19.21 -4.68
N ARG A 122 -11.79 -18.34 -5.65
CA ARG A 122 -10.64 -18.39 -6.57
C ARG A 122 -9.31 -17.96 -5.96
N LEU A 123 -9.33 -17.43 -4.73
CA LEU A 123 -8.09 -17.07 -4.04
C LEU A 123 -7.44 -18.34 -3.49
N ASN A 124 -6.34 -18.76 -4.09
CA ASN A 124 -5.65 -20.02 -3.77
C ASN A 124 -4.73 -19.90 -2.56
N ILE A 125 -3.96 -18.80 -2.47
CA ILE A 125 -2.87 -18.62 -1.52
C ILE A 125 -3.03 -17.29 -0.79
N ARG A 126 -2.72 -17.27 0.53
CA ARG A 126 -2.58 -16.03 1.29
C ARG A 126 -1.20 -15.99 1.94
N PHE A 127 -0.45 -14.95 1.64
CA PHE A 127 0.83 -14.67 2.27
C PHE A 127 0.59 -13.85 3.53
N VAL A 128 0.97 -14.40 4.68
CA VAL A 128 0.61 -13.86 5.99
C VAL A 128 1.82 -13.37 6.77
N GLU A 129 1.61 -12.30 7.53
CA GLU A 129 2.66 -11.60 8.26
C GLU A 129 3.13 -12.30 9.52
N GLY A 130 2.33 -13.22 10.10
CA GLY A 130 2.68 -13.86 11.35
C GLY A 130 1.77 -15.04 11.72
N ILE A 131 2.22 -15.84 12.69
CA ILE A 131 1.49 -17.01 13.19
C ILE A 131 0.11 -16.60 13.73
N TYR A 132 0.02 -15.47 14.42
CA TYR A 132 -1.28 -14.95 14.91
C TYR A 132 -2.28 -14.77 13.78
N ARG A 133 -1.85 -14.24 12.63
CA ARG A 133 -2.71 -14.10 11.45
C ARG A 133 -3.14 -15.45 10.88
N MET A 134 -2.21 -16.41 10.80
CA MET A 134 -2.56 -17.76 10.37
C MET A 134 -3.65 -18.39 11.24
N ASP A 135 -3.47 -18.34 12.55
CA ASP A 135 -4.42 -18.90 13.51
C ASP A 135 -5.77 -18.20 13.48
N GLN A 136 -5.76 -16.86 13.33
CA GLN A 136 -6.98 -16.07 13.18
C GLN A 136 -7.74 -16.45 11.92
N LEU A 137 -7.06 -16.59 10.78
CA LEU A 137 -7.71 -16.98 9.52
C LEU A 137 -8.30 -18.39 9.62
N ARG A 138 -7.55 -19.34 10.16
CA ARG A 138 -8.01 -20.71 10.39
C ARG A 138 -9.22 -20.78 11.32
N SER A 139 -9.20 -20.03 12.42
CA SER A 139 -10.32 -19.97 13.38
C SER A 139 -11.60 -19.40 12.78
N HIS A 140 -11.50 -18.64 11.68
CA HIS A 140 -12.63 -18.09 10.94
C HIS A 140 -12.97 -18.88 9.67
N GLY A 141 -12.44 -20.10 9.54
CA GLY A 141 -12.77 -21.00 8.44
C GLY A 141 -12.15 -20.66 7.10
N VAL A 142 -11.04 -19.90 7.09
CA VAL A 142 -10.29 -19.70 5.85
C VAL A 142 -9.44 -20.93 5.59
N ASP A 143 -9.84 -21.69 4.57
CA ASP A 143 -9.31 -23.00 4.19
C ASP A 143 -8.24 -22.95 3.08
N LYS A 144 -7.79 -21.76 2.73
CA LYS A 144 -6.79 -21.52 1.69
C LYS A 144 -5.38 -21.87 2.17
N GLU A 145 -4.48 -22.07 1.22
CA GLU A 145 -3.05 -22.17 1.54
C GLU A 145 -2.58 -20.90 2.25
N LEU A 146 -2.06 -21.05 3.46
CA LEU A 146 -1.52 -19.94 4.25
C LEU A 146 0.00 -20.08 4.33
N VAL A 147 0.72 -19.14 3.71
CA VAL A 147 2.18 -19.14 3.67
C VAL A 147 2.70 -18.02 4.57
N LEU A 148 3.48 -18.40 5.58
CA LEU A 148 4.12 -17.45 6.49
C LEU A 148 5.33 -16.80 5.82
N THR A 149 5.21 -15.53 5.46
CA THR A 149 6.26 -14.77 4.76
C THR A 149 6.77 -13.56 5.54
N GLY A 150 6.10 -13.17 6.62
CA GLY A 150 6.30 -11.86 7.21
C GLY A 150 5.54 -10.77 6.45
N PHE A 151 5.78 -9.51 6.82
CA PHE A 151 5.14 -8.35 6.18
C PHE A 151 6.12 -7.68 5.23
N THR A 152 6.08 -8.05 3.98
CA THR A 152 7.06 -7.69 2.93
C THR A 152 7.35 -6.19 2.82
N LYS A 153 6.36 -5.34 3.05
CA LYS A 153 6.53 -3.88 3.10
C LYS A 153 7.69 -3.44 4.03
N LEU A 154 7.95 -4.19 5.09
CA LEU A 154 8.96 -3.84 6.09
C LEU A 154 10.34 -4.42 5.78
N ASP A 155 10.49 -5.29 4.78
CA ASP A 155 11.79 -5.91 4.43
C ASP A 155 12.93 -4.89 4.27
N PRO A 156 12.71 -3.70 3.66
CA PRO A 156 13.76 -2.70 3.55
C PRO A 156 14.30 -2.16 4.88
N LEU A 157 13.54 -2.32 5.99
CA LEU A 157 13.99 -1.92 7.33
C LEU A 157 14.96 -2.92 7.96
N PHE A 158 14.89 -4.20 7.54
CA PHE A 158 15.67 -5.31 8.07
C PHE A 158 16.81 -5.73 7.12
N SER A 159 16.97 -5.06 5.97
CA SER A 159 18.11 -5.26 5.08
C SER A 159 19.42 -4.81 5.76
N GLN A 160 20.55 -5.30 5.27
CA GLN A 160 21.88 -5.27 5.94
C GLN A 160 22.41 -3.88 6.36
N ASN A 161 21.71 -2.79 6.09
CA ASN A 161 22.10 -1.45 6.53
C ASN A 161 20.87 -0.58 6.83
N PRO A 162 20.23 -0.74 8.01
CA PRO A 162 19.15 0.16 8.44
C PRO A 162 19.75 1.47 8.99
N SER A 163 20.68 2.11 8.25
CA SER A 163 21.25 3.40 8.68
C SER A 163 20.18 4.49 8.56
N PHE A 164 20.23 5.42 9.51
CA PHE A 164 19.49 6.67 9.45
C PHE A 164 19.77 7.37 8.12
N ASP A 165 18.73 7.74 7.39
CA ASP A 165 18.84 8.41 6.10
C ASP A 165 18.95 9.93 6.31
N GLU A 166 20.19 10.39 6.51
CA GLU A 166 20.47 11.82 6.71
C GLU A 166 20.01 12.70 5.53
N LYS A 167 20.11 12.20 4.30
CA LYS A 167 19.68 12.94 3.11
C LYS A 167 18.17 13.15 3.11
N LEU A 168 17.42 12.10 3.45
CA LEU A 168 15.96 12.20 3.57
C LEU A 168 15.58 13.16 4.70
N ALA A 169 16.20 13.06 5.86
CA ALA A 169 15.95 13.97 6.98
C ALA A 169 16.24 15.45 6.62
N GLN A 170 17.36 15.70 5.96
CA GLN A 170 17.73 17.03 5.47
C GLN A 170 16.77 17.57 4.41
N SER A 171 16.33 16.71 3.47
CA SER A 171 15.38 17.12 2.42
C SER A 171 14.04 17.58 2.98
N LEU A 172 13.63 17.02 4.14
CA LEU A 172 12.45 17.46 4.88
C LEU A 172 12.69 18.69 5.75
N GLY A 173 13.94 19.13 5.91
CA GLY A 173 14.31 20.21 6.81
C GLY A 173 14.02 19.86 8.27
N LEU A 174 14.33 18.63 8.69
CA LEU A 174 14.21 18.23 10.09
C LEU A 174 15.35 18.85 10.91
N ASP A 175 15.02 19.29 12.12
CA ASP A 175 15.99 19.79 13.08
C ASP A 175 16.77 18.61 13.70
N PRO A 176 18.10 18.49 13.48
CA PRO A 176 18.87 17.35 13.99
C PRO A 176 19.02 17.32 15.51
N SER A 177 18.67 18.42 16.20
CA SER A 177 18.70 18.48 17.67
C SER A 177 17.42 17.93 18.32
N LYS A 178 16.37 17.65 17.53
CA LYS A 178 15.07 17.20 17.99
C LYS A 178 14.81 15.75 17.60
N LYS A 179 14.09 15.03 18.45
CA LYS A 179 13.52 13.74 18.09
C LYS A 179 12.43 13.89 17.03
N THR A 180 12.26 12.87 16.20
CA THR A 180 11.32 12.87 15.10
C THR A 180 10.18 11.88 15.35
N ILE A 181 8.95 12.38 15.27
CA ILE A 181 7.72 11.60 15.39
C ILE A 181 7.15 11.38 13.99
N LEU A 182 6.96 10.12 13.57
CA LEU A 182 6.15 9.79 12.40
C LEU A 182 4.70 9.57 12.85
N PHE A 183 3.80 10.47 12.45
CA PHE A 183 2.38 10.36 12.71
C PHE A 183 1.62 10.04 11.42
N ALA A 184 1.19 8.78 11.29
CA ALA A 184 0.49 8.26 10.12
C ALA A 184 -0.93 7.80 10.48
N PRO A 185 -1.88 8.75 10.71
CA PRO A 185 -3.24 8.42 11.14
C PRO A 185 -4.03 7.75 10.01
N THR A 186 -4.95 6.85 10.39
CA THR A 186 -5.96 6.36 9.46
C THR A 186 -6.95 7.46 9.09
N PHE A 187 -7.72 7.25 8.01
CA PHE A 187 -8.71 8.21 7.52
C PHE A 187 -10.02 8.20 8.31
N TYR A 188 -10.43 7.07 8.91
CA TYR A 188 -11.68 6.95 9.66
C TYR A 188 -11.70 5.73 10.61
N PRO A 189 -12.10 5.91 11.89
CA PRO A 189 -12.06 7.18 12.62
C PRO A 189 -10.61 7.66 12.76
N SER A 190 -10.38 8.97 12.67
CA SER A 190 -9.02 9.51 12.62
C SER A 190 -8.59 10.12 13.96
N SER A 191 -7.40 9.73 14.43
CA SER A 191 -6.75 10.37 15.57
C SER A 191 -6.29 11.80 15.25
N LEU A 192 -6.08 12.14 13.98
CA LEU A 192 -5.74 13.50 13.55
C LEU A 192 -6.80 14.51 13.99
N GLU A 193 -8.08 14.19 13.82
CA GLU A 193 -9.17 15.07 14.22
C GLU A 193 -9.31 15.22 15.73
N ARG A 194 -8.95 14.17 16.48
CA ARG A 194 -8.96 14.23 17.95
C ARG A 194 -7.90 15.17 18.51
N PHE A 195 -6.73 15.19 17.88
CA PHE A 195 -5.66 16.13 18.26
C PHE A 195 -5.97 17.54 17.76
N GLY A 196 -6.49 17.67 16.53
CA GLY A 196 -6.73 18.96 15.92
C GLY A 196 -5.45 19.80 15.87
N MET A 197 -5.60 21.11 15.99
CA MET A 197 -4.46 22.05 16.01
C MET A 197 -3.56 21.87 17.24
N LYS A 198 -4.04 21.22 18.32
CA LYS A 198 -3.23 20.94 19.51
C LYS A 198 -2.05 20.01 19.22
N LEU A 199 -2.12 19.20 18.13
CA LEU A 199 -0.96 18.42 17.70
C LEU A 199 0.29 19.29 17.56
N GLY A 200 0.17 20.42 16.85
CA GLY A 200 1.30 21.33 16.66
C GLY A 200 1.74 22.03 17.96
N GLU A 201 0.79 22.36 18.83
CA GLU A 201 1.09 23.00 20.12
C GLU A 201 1.86 22.08 21.06
N TYR A 202 1.50 20.79 21.11
CA TYR A 202 2.12 19.83 22.04
C TYR A 202 3.44 19.26 21.53
N THR A 203 3.73 19.37 20.24
CA THR A 203 4.92 18.77 19.61
C THR A 203 6.01 19.76 19.23
N GLN A 204 6.00 20.99 19.76
CA GLN A 204 6.96 22.05 19.40
C GLN A 204 8.44 21.67 19.63
N ASN A 205 8.69 20.76 20.57
CA ASN A 205 10.04 20.29 20.89
C ASN A 205 10.48 19.07 20.05
N TYR A 206 9.68 18.69 19.07
CA TYR A 206 9.91 17.54 18.18
C TYR A 206 9.85 17.97 16.72
N ASN A 207 10.46 17.19 15.84
CA ASN A 207 10.03 17.15 14.46
C ASN A 207 8.81 16.24 14.34
N VAL A 208 7.86 16.59 13.50
CA VAL A 208 6.69 15.75 13.20
C VAL A 208 6.61 15.51 11.71
N ILE A 209 6.65 14.28 11.29
CA ILE A 209 6.35 13.86 9.92
C ILE A 209 4.89 13.41 9.93
N LEU A 210 4.01 14.20 9.32
CA LEU A 210 2.58 13.91 9.22
C LEU A 210 2.27 13.27 7.87
N LYS A 211 1.78 12.02 7.88
CA LYS A 211 1.36 11.29 6.67
C LYS A 211 -0.07 10.79 6.80
N PRO A 212 -1.07 11.58 6.42
CA PRO A 212 -2.46 11.12 6.34
C PRO A 212 -2.63 9.93 5.39
N HIS A 213 -3.65 9.13 5.64
CA HIS A 213 -4.02 8.05 4.73
C HIS A 213 -4.32 8.58 3.32
N MET A 214 -4.03 7.81 2.26
CA MET A 214 -4.22 8.22 0.87
C MET A 214 -5.65 8.72 0.58
N TRP A 215 -6.65 8.08 1.15
CA TRP A 215 -8.06 8.49 0.98
C TRP A 215 -8.38 9.85 1.59
N THR A 216 -7.64 10.33 2.56
CA THR A 216 -7.76 11.72 3.06
C THR A 216 -7.48 12.74 1.95
N TYR A 217 -6.62 12.41 1.00
CA TYR A 217 -6.30 13.28 -0.13
C TYR A 217 -7.29 13.14 -1.30
N PHE A 218 -7.68 11.91 -1.64
CA PHE A 218 -8.41 11.63 -2.88
C PHE A 218 -9.93 11.56 -2.71
N LEU A 219 -10.45 11.30 -1.50
CA LEU A 219 -11.87 11.19 -1.26
C LEU A 219 -12.41 12.39 -0.48
N ASP A 220 -13.55 12.90 -0.89
CA ASP A 220 -14.29 13.89 -0.10
C ASP A 220 -15.15 13.23 0.96
N LYS A 221 -15.63 12.00 0.69
CA LYS A 221 -16.48 11.22 1.59
C LYS A 221 -16.08 9.75 1.63
N PHE A 222 -16.32 9.11 2.77
CA PHE A 222 -16.31 7.67 2.94
C PHE A 222 -17.62 7.27 3.64
N GLY A 223 -18.56 6.70 2.90
CA GLY A 223 -19.94 6.60 3.35
C GLY A 223 -20.49 8.01 3.66
N GLU A 224 -21.08 8.18 4.82
CA GLU A 224 -21.59 9.49 5.29
C GLU A 224 -20.49 10.40 5.89
N TYR A 225 -19.28 9.89 6.05
CA TYR A 225 -18.20 10.63 6.69
C TYR A 225 -17.48 11.56 5.72
N ASN A 226 -17.44 12.87 6.06
CA ASN A 226 -16.76 13.90 5.26
C ASN A 226 -15.28 13.98 5.61
N LEU A 227 -14.41 13.72 4.64
CA LEU A 227 -12.94 13.73 4.79
C LEU A 227 -12.29 15.10 4.51
N VAL A 228 -13.04 16.06 3.95
CA VAL A 228 -12.52 17.39 3.63
C VAL A 228 -11.99 18.14 4.86
N PRO A 229 -12.69 18.17 6.02
CA PRO A 229 -12.18 18.82 7.21
C PRO A 229 -10.86 18.23 7.69
N GLN A 230 -10.69 16.90 7.63
CA GLN A 230 -9.45 16.23 8.00
C GLN A 230 -8.30 16.59 7.06
N ARG A 231 -8.57 16.66 5.76
CA ARG A 231 -7.58 17.09 4.75
C ARG A 231 -7.15 18.52 5.00
N ASN A 232 -8.08 19.44 5.21
CA ASN A 232 -7.79 20.84 5.49
C ASN A 232 -6.97 20.98 6.78
N LEU A 233 -7.34 20.26 7.83
CA LEU A 233 -6.59 20.25 9.09
C LEU A 233 -5.13 19.83 8.90
N ALA A 234 -4.84 18.86 8.02
CA ALA A 234 -3.48 18.44 7.74
C ALA A 234 -2.66 19.56 7.07
N TYR A 235 -3.26 20.30 6.13
CA TYR A 235 -2.63 21.45 5.51
C TYR A 235 -2.44 22.61 6.48
N ASP A 236 -3.47 22.95 7.27
CA ASP A 236 -3.42 24.02 8.27
C ASP A 236 -2.32 23.78 9.33
N LEU A 237 -2.14 22.51 9.74
CA LEU A 237 -1.07 22.13 10.65
C LEU A 237 0.32 22.37 10.06
N ALA A 238 0.53 21.96 8.80
CA ALA A 238 1.83 22.14 8.14
C ALA A 238 2.12 23.60 7.82
N GLU A 239 1.10 24.40 7.50
CA GLU A 239 1.24 25.85 7.25
C GLU A 239 1.56 26.60 8.53
N LYS A 240 0.85 26.29 9.64
CA LYS A 240 0.99 27.02 10.89
C LYS A 240 2.22 26.62 11.70
N PHE A 241 2.68 25.36 11.62
CA PHE A 241 3.74 24.83 12.47
C PHE A 241 4.91 24.30 11.65
N SER A 242 6.00 25.06 11.57
CA SER A 242 7.18 24.74 10.75
C SER A 242 7.87 23.42 11.08
N HIS A 243 7.69 22.90 12.31
CA HIS A 243 8.22 21.61 12.75
C HIS A 243 7.36 20.41 12.28
N ILE A 244 6.17 20.66 11.71
CA ILE A 244 5.31 19.63 11.10
C ILE A 244 5.59 19.58 9.60
N LYS A 245 6.06 18.44 9.12
CA LYS A 245 6.33 18.16 7.71
C LYS A 245 5.23 17.24 7.16
N LEU A 246 4.36 17.80 6.34
CA LEU A 246 3.28 17.06 5.71
C LEU A 246 3.80 16.32 4.48
N LEU A 247 3.60 15.00 4.43
CA LEU A 247 3.89 14.19 3.26
C LEU A 247 2.64 14.09 2.38
N GLY A 248 2.77 14.47 1.12
CA GLY A 248 1.71 14.42 0.13
C GLY A 248 1.34 13.01 -0.33
N PRO A 249 0.34 12.90 -1.21
CA PRO A 249 -0.13 11.61 -1.72
C PRO A 249 0.93 10.89 -2.59
N GLU A 250 1.88 11.60 -3.19
CA GLU A 250 2.99 11.04 -3.96
C GLU A 250 3.91 10.13 -3.12
N VAL A 251 3.94 10.34 -1.80
CA VAL A 251 4.61 9.44 -0.86
C VAL A 251 3.71 8.24 -0.58
N TYR A 252 3.71 7.27 -1.49
CA TYR A 252 2.88 6.05 -1.37
C TYR A 252 3.44 5.03 -0.38
N ASN A 253 4.76 5.06 -0.11
CA ASN A 253 5.45 4.16 0.81
C ASN A 253 6.09 4.94 1.97
N ILE A 254 5.63 4.68 3.19
CA ILE A 254 6.14 5.34 4.40
C ILE A 254 7.36 4.64 5.02
N THR A 255 7.76 3.49 4.49
CA THR A 255 8.86 2.69 5.05
C THR A 255 10.17 3.48 5.20
N PRO A 256 10.62 4.30 4.24
CA PRO A 256 11.82 5.12 4.41
C PRO A 256 11.76 6.07 5.62
N TYR A 257 10.57 6.55 5.97
CA TYR A 257 10.38 7.50 7.07
C TYR A 257 10.46 6.86 8.45
N TYR A 258 10.25 5.54 8.56
CA TYR A 258 10.57 4.81 9.82
C TYR A 258 12.04 4.89 10.17
N LYS A 259 12.95 4.95 9.17
CA LYS A 259 14.40 5.00 9.40
C LYS A 259 14.88 6.34 9.97
N ILE A 260 14.10 7.39 9.84
CA ILE A 260 14.42 8.75 10.30
C ILE A 260 13.52 9.21 11.45
N SER A 261 12.77 8.29 12.01
CA SER A 261 11.89 8.53 13.17
C SER A 261 12.41 7.79 14.40
N ASP A 262 12.13 8.35 15.60
CA ASP A 262 12.52 7.79 16.88
C ASP A 262 11.53 6.78 17.46
#